data_91fcb76d8aef3e76477bee4edc4b4853
#
_entry.id   91fcb76d8aef3e76477bee4edc4b4853
#
_cell.length_a   1.000
_cell.length_b   1.000
_cell.length_c   1.000
_cell.angle_alpha   90.00
_cell.angle_beta   90.00
_cell.angle_gamma   90.00
#
_symmetry.space_group_name_H-M   'P 1'
#
loop_
_entity.id
_entity.type
_entity.pdbx_description
1 polymer ?
#
loop_
_entity_poly.entity_id
_entity_poly.type
_entity_poly.pdbx_seq_one_letter_code
_entity_poly.pdbx_strand_id
1 'polypeptide(L)'
;MKTETTHSPRNQPRSLVASLALVLGLGAGAMWPLHAAASLALAQKYSCVACHQPATKVVGPSWKDIGAKYGDGKGTAAQLAASIKAGSSGKWGAMPMPPQAQVPDADLQALAQWLLDGAK
;
A
#
# COMPACT_ATOMS: atom_id res chain seq x y z
N MET A 1 -17.89 56.89 -66.24
CA MET A 1 -17.68 55.73 -67.14
C MET A 1 -17.14 54.58 -66.29
N LYS A 2 -17.98 53.63 -65.99
CA LYS A 2 -17.83 52.13 -66.04
C LYS A 2 -16.58 51.59 -65.37
N THR A 3 -16.60 50.61 -64.49
CA THR A 3 -17.38 49.34 -64.53
C THR A 3 -17.39 48.72 -63.16
N GLU A 4 -18.54 48.22 -62.76
CA GLU A 4 -18.74 47.29 -61.70
C GLU A 4 -17.94 46.01 -61.92
N THR A 5 -17.35 45.47 -60.87
CA THR A 5 -16.98 44.05 -60.86
C THR A 5 -17.43 43.46 -59.52
N THR A 6 -18.56 42.82 -59.62
CA THR A 6 -19.20 41.98 -58.61
C THR A 6 -18.24 40.87 -58.19
N HIS A 7 -17.88 40.83 -56.93
CA HIS A 7 -17.17 39.68 -56.39
C HIS A 7 -18.10 38.90 -55.43
N SER A 8 -18.53 37.77 -55.95
CA SER A 8 -19.37 36.79 -55.26
C SER A 8 -18.67 36.22 -54.00
N PRO A 9 -19.34 36.17 -52.84
CA PRO A 9 -18.76 35.51 -51.68
C PRO A 9 -18.83 34.00 -51.81
N ARG A 10 -17.65 33.39 -51.89
CA ARG A 10 -17.48 31.95 -51.84
C ARG A 10 -17.90 31.40 -50.46
N ASN A 11 -18.97 30.66 -50.49
CA ASN A 11 -19.54 29.92 -49.37
C ASN A 11 -18.55 28.81 -48.96
N GLN A 12 -17.85 28.97 -47.83
CA GLN A 12 -17.02 27.92 -47.26
C GLN A 12 -17.90 27.07 -46.31
N PRO A 13 -17.90 25.75 -46.45
CA PRO A 13 -18.56 24.90 -45.49
C PRO A 13 -17.73 24.89 -44.18
N ARG A 14 -18.36 25.32 -43.10
CA ARG A 14 -17.84 25.17 -41.74
C ARG A 14 -17.83 23.69 -41.40
N SER A 15 -16.68 23.06 -41.51
CA SER A 15 -16.45 21.73 -40.97
C SER A 15 -16.50 21.81 -39.44
N LEU A 16 -17.60 21.36 -38.87
CA LEU A 16 -17.74 21.07 -37.47
C LEU A 16 -16.89 19.82 -37.15
N VAL A 17 -15.62 20.02 -36.82
CA VAL A 17 -14.83 18.99 -36.15
C VAL A 17 -15.29 18.92 -34.71
N ALA A 18 -16.21 17.99 -34.47
CA ALA A 18 -16.56 17.58 -33.14
C ALA A 18 -15.32 16.90 -32.51
N SER A 19 -14.58 17.67 -31.72
CA SER A 19 -13.52 17.11 -30.88
C SER A 19 -14.14 16.31 -29.77
N LEU A 20 -14.20 15.00 -29.96
CA LEU A 20 -14.55 14.04 -28.91
C LEU A 20 -13.35 13.95 -27.96
N ALA A 21 -13.34 14.78 -26.93
CA ALA A 21 -12.38 14.67 -25.84
C ALA A 21 -12.72 13.43 -25.03
N LEU A 22 -12.02 12.34 -25.32
CA LEU A 22 -12.05 11.13 -24.51
C LEU A 22 -11.30 11.42 -23.21
N VAL A 23 -12.02 11.82 -22.18
CA VAL A 23 -11.48 11.95 -20.81
C VAL A 23 -11.27 10.52 -20.29
N LEU A 24 -10.08 9.96 -20.51
CA LEU A 24 -9.61 8.81 -19.74
C LEU A 24 -9.32 9.28 -18.31
N GLY A 25 -10.35 9.25 -17.46
CA GLY A 25 -10.19 9.35 -16.04
C GLY A 25 -9.45 8.11 -15.54
N LEU A 26 -8.11 8.19 -15.40
CA LEU A 26 -7.37 7.24 -14.58
C LEU A 26 -7.83 7.47 -13.14
N GLY A 27 -8.81 6.67 -12.71
CA GLY A 27 -9.13 6.54 -11.32
C GLY A 27 -7.91 5.94 -10.61
N ALA A 28 -7.15 6.77 -9.89
CA ALA A 28 -6.21 6.30 -8.89
C ALA A 28 -7.03 5.61 -7.79
N GLY A 29 -7.42 4.36 -8.04
CA GLY A 29 -8.14 3.53 -7.09
C GLY A 29 -7.29 3.38 -5.84
N ALA A 30 -7.86 3.74 -4.71
CA ALA A 30 -7.28 3.51 -3.40
C ALA A 30 -7.11 1.99 -3.18
N MET A 31 -5.94 1.44 -3.53
CA MET A 31 -5.59 0.03 -3.32
C MET A 31 -5.19 -0.29 -1.87
N TRP A 32 -5.26 0.68 -0.96
CA TRP A 32 -4.82 0.55 0.43
C TRP A 32 -5.60 -0.46 1.28
N PRO A 33 -6.93 -0.59 1.19
CA PRO A 33 -7.64 -1.51 2.07
C PRO A 33 -7.35 -2.99 1.78
N LEU A 34 -6.99 -3.35 0.55
CA LEU A 34 -6.69 -4.73 0.21
C LEU A 34 -5.38 -5.23 0.83
N HIS A 35 -4.35 -4.40 0.93
CA HIS A 35 -3.08 -4.78 1.54
C HIS A 35 -3.20 -4.98 3.06
N ALA A 36 -3.95 -4.11 3.74
CA ALA A 36 -4.19 -4.24 5.17
C ALA A 36 -4.98 -5.51 5.52
N ALA A 37 -6.03 -5.80 4.77
CA ALA A 37 -6.82 -7.02 4.95
C ALA A 37 -6.01 -8.28 4.67
N ALA A 38 -5.17 -8.26 3.62
CA ALA A 38 -4.30 -9.37 3.28
C ALA A 38 -3.26 -9.64 4.37
N SER A 39 -2.69 -8.60 5.01
CA SER A 39 -1.66 -8.75 6.03
C SER A 39 -2.23 -9.20 7.37
N LEU A 40 -3.44 -8.79 7.74
CA LEU A 40 -4.15 -9.37 8.89
C LEU A 40 -4.49 -10.85 8.65
N ALA A 41 -4.93 -11.20 7.44
CA ALA A 41 -5.18 -12.59 7.05
C ALA A 41 -3.91 -13.44 7.13
N LEU A 42 -2.75 -12.89 6.72
CA LEU A 42 -1.46 -13.57 6.87
C LEU A 42 -1.09 -13.76 8.34
N ALA A 43 -1.29 -12.75 9.18
CA ALA A 43 -1.05 -12.85 10.61
C ALA A 43 -1.93 -13.92 11.27
N GLN A 44 -3.17 -14.06 10.84
CA GLN A 44 -4.06 -15.14 11.27
C GLN A 44 -3.62 -16.50 10.75
N LYS A 45 -3.30 -16.60 9.46
CA LYS A 45 -2.82 -17.82 8.79
C LYS A 45 -1.62 -18.44 9.51
N TYR A 46 -0.69 -17.60 9.97
CA TYR A 46 0.53 -18.03 10.66
C TYR A 46 0.43 -17.95 12.18
N SER A 47 -0.79 -17.81 12.71
CA SER A 47 -1.09 -17.79 14.15
C SER A 47 -0.36 -16.69 14.95
N CYS A 48 0.09 -15.63 14.31
CA CYS A 48 0.73 -14.49 14.96
C CYS A 48 -0.20 -13.83 16.01
N VAL A 49 -1.52 -13.89 15.75
CA VAL A 49 -2.56 -13.36 16.65
C VAL A 49 -2.62 -14.05 18.01
N ALA A 50 -2.02 -15.23 18.16
CA ALA A 50 -1.95 -15.92 19.45
C ALA A 50 -1.06 -15.18 20.47
N CYS A 51 -0.04 -14.47 19.97
CA CYS A 51 0.92 -13.75 20.82
C CYS A 51 0.90 -12.24 20.63
N HIS A 52 0.37 -11.75 19.51
CA HIS A 52 0.31 -10.32 19.19
C HIS A 52 -1.13 -9.87 18.98
N GLN A 53 -1.49 -8.73 19.54
CA GLN A 53 -2.80 -8.11 19.39
C GLN A 53 -2.66 -6.69 18.80
N PRO A 54 -3.71 -6.11 18.23
CA PRO A 54 -3.63 -4.81 17.56
C PRO A 54 -3.07 -3.68 18.43
N ALA A 55 -3.57 -3.55 19.67
CA ALA A 55 -3.23 -2.43 20.54
C ALA A 55 -2.84 -2.84 21.97
N THR A 56 -2.96 -4.11 22.32
CA THR A 56 -2.71 -4.60 23.67
C THR A 56 -1.55 -5.58 23.67
N LYS A 57 -0.59 -5.36 24.55
CA LYS A 57 0.48 -6.33 24.82
C LYS A 57 -0.12 -7.55 25.53
N VAL A 58 0.14 -8.74 24.98
CA VAL A 58 -0.24 -10.02 25.62
C VAL A 58 1.03 -10.83 25.89
N VAL A 59 1.38 -11.81 25.07
CA VAL A 59 2.66 -12.51 25.16
C VAL A 59 3.75 -11.65 24.53
N GLY A 60 3.55 -11.22 23.28
CA GLY A 60 4.41 -10.31 22.55
C GLY A 60 3.92 -8.86 22.58
N PRO A 61 4.69 -7.93 22.01
CA PRO A 61 4.27 -6.54 21.85
C PRO A 61 3.02 -6.42 20.96
N SER A 62 2.23 -5.36 21.15
CA SER A 62 1.15 -5.07 20.22
C SER A 62 1.69 -4.67 18.85
N TRP A 63 0.90 -4.83 17.80
CA TRP A 63 1.26 -4.36 16.47
C TRP A 63 1.48 -2.85 16.43
N LYS A 64 0.67 -2.11 17.21
CA LYS A 64 0.85 -0.67 17.39
C LYS A 64 2.23 -0.32 17.98
N ASP A 65 2.69 -1.05 19.00
CA ASP A 65 4.00 -0.84 19.60
C ASP A 65 5.14 -1.16 18.64
N ILE A 66 4.98 -2.23 17.83
CA ILE A 66 5.95 -2.59 16.79
C ILE A 66 6.05 -1.47 15.75
N GLY A 67 4.91 -0.98 15.24
CA GLY A 67 4.87 0.14 14.31
C GLY A 67 5.50 1.42 14.90
N ALA A 68 5.21 1.74 16.14
CA ALA A 68 5.80 2.90 16.82
C ALA A 68 7.32 2.78 17.01
N LYS A 69 7.84 1.57 17.21
CA LYS A 69 9.28 1.33 17.42
C LYS A 69 10.06 1.32 16.12
N TYR A 70 9.52 0.74 15.06
CA TYR A 70 10.25 0.48 13.80
C TYR A 70 9.72 1.24 12.59
N GLY A 71 8.53 1.84 12.67
CA GLY A 71 7.97 2.68 11.63
C GLY A 71 8.67 4.03 11.49
N ASP A 72 8.13 4.90 10.63
CA ASP A 72 8.65 6.26 10.37
C ASP A 72 10.14 6.28 9.96
N GLY A 73 10.57 5.29 9.17
CA GLY A 73 11.95 5.18 8.69
C GLY A 73 12.98 4.65 9.70
N LYS A 74 12.57 4.25 10.92
CA LYS A 74 13.46 3.69 11.93
C LYS A 74 13.91 2.25 11.63
N GLY A 75 13.17 1.54 10.78
CA GLY A 75 13.48 0.20 10.33
C GLY A 75 13.00 -0.02 8.90
N THR A 76 13.44 -1.12 8.29
CA THR A 76 13.00 -1.54 6.97
C THR A 76 12.19 -2.83 7.05
N ALA A 77 11.32 -3.07 6.05
CA ALA A 77 10.57 -4.31 5.97
C ALA A 77 11.51 -5.54 5.92
N ALA A 78 12.62 -5.44 5.23
CA ALA A 78 13.61 -6.53 5.17
C ALA A 78 14.22 -6.85 6.55
N GLN A 79 14.58 -5.82 7.34
CA GLN A 79 15.11 -6.02 8.69
C GLN A 79 14.08 -6.63 9.63
N LEU A 80 12.82 -6.16 9.56
CA LEU A 80 11.77 -6.68 10.39
C LEU A 80 11.37 -8.10 9.98
N ALA A 81 11.29 -8.40 8.69
CA ALA A 81 11.07 -9.74 8.16
C ALA A 81 12.15 -10.73 8.61
N ALA A 82 13.42 -10.33 8.52
CA ALA A 82 14.54 -11.15 9.02
C ALA A 82 14.43 -11.40 10.53
N SER A 83 14.03 -10.39 11.32
CA SER A 83 13.80 -10.54 12.76
C SER A 83 12.64 -11.48 13.08
N ILE A 84 11.56 -11.45 12.32
CA ILE A 84 10.44 -12.39 12.47
C ILE A 84 10.90 -13.81 12.14
N LYS A 85 11.60 -13.99 11.04
CA LYS A 85 12.09 -15.30 10.60
C LYS A 85 13.04 -15.95 11.59
N ALA A 86 13.99 -15.17 12.10
CA ALA A 86 15.00 -15.63 13.06
C ALA A 86 14.49 -15.72 14.50
N GLY A 87 13.34 -15.11 14.79
CA GLY A 87 12.91 -14.88 16.16
C GLY A 87 13.70 -13.76 16.85
N SER A 88 13.38 -13.48 18.10
CA SER A 88 14.08 -12.44 18.87
C SER A 88 13.98 -12.67 20.37
N SER A 89 14.99 -12.23 21.12
CA SER A 89 14.97 -12.22 22.59
C SER A 89 15.50 -10.89 23.11
N GLY A 90 14.99 -10.48 24.27
CA GLY A 90 15.44 -9.26 24.97
C GLY A 90 15.01 -7.93 24.38
N LYS A 91 14.51 -7.89 23.13
CA LYS A 91 14.10 -6.64 22.47
C LYS A 91 12.79 -6.04 23.05
N TRP A 92 11.93 -6.88 23.60
CA TRP A 92 10.60 -6.55 24.10
C TRP A 92 10.32 -7.07 25.50
N GLY A 93 11.37 -7.45 26.23
CA GLY A 93 11.30 -8.05 27.55
C GLY A 93 11.87 -9.46 27.60
N ALA A 94 11.61 -10.18 28.68
CA ALA A 94 12.20 -11.49 28.92
C ALA A 94 11.63 -12.62 28.03
N MET A 95 10.37 -12.47 27.57
CA MET A 95 9.72 -13.48 26.73
C MET A 95 10.29 -13.45 25.31
N PRO A 96 10.93 -14.52 24.83
CA PRO A 96 11.45 -14.58 23.48
C PRO A 96 10.33 -14.82 22.48
N MET A 97 10.47 -14.27 21.28
CA MET A 97 9.69 -14.65 20.11
C MET A 97 10.39 -15.82 19.43
N PRO A 98 9.75 -16.97 19.26
CA PRO A 98 10.35 -18.10 18.55
C PRO A 98 10.54 -17.80 17.05
N PRO A 99 11.53 -18.44 16.40
CA PRO A 99 11.72 -18.33 14.95
C PRO A 99 10.48 -18.72 14.16
N GLN A 100 10.18 -17.97 13.10
CA GLN A 100 9.07 -18.22 12.19
C GLN A 100 9.59 -18.70 10.81
N ALA A 101 10.47 -19.69 10.82
CA ALA A 101 11.18 -20.17 9.62
C ALA A 101 10.25 -20.79 8.56
N GLN A 102 9.05 -21.24 8.95
CA GLN A 102 8.05 -21.82 8.08
C GLN A 102 7.28 -20.80 7.23
N VAL A 103 7.38 -19.49 7.57
CA VAL A 103 6.70 -18.43 6.83
C VAL A 103 7.51 -18.08 5.58
N PRO A 104 6.92 -18.11 4.37
CA PRO A 104 7.60 -17.72 3.14
C PRO A 104 8.11 -16.27 3.19
N ASP A 105 9.25 -16.02 2.56
CA ASP A 105 9.89 -14.68 2.58
C ASP A 105 8.98 -13.58 2.03
N ALA A 106 8.18 -13.86 1.00
CA ALA A 106 7.22 -12.90 0.47
C ALA A 106 6.14 -12.52 1.49
N ASP A 107 5.63 -13.50 2.25
CA ASP A 107 4.62 -13.26 3.29
C ASP A 107 5.24 -12.54 4.50
N LEU A 108 6.51 -12.83 4.83
CA LEU A 108 7.27 -12.09 5.85
C LEU A 108 7.48 -10.63 5.48
N GLN A 109 7.81 -10.35 4.22
CA GLN A 109 7.95 -8.98 3.72
C GLN A 109 6.63 -8.20 3.79
N ALA A 110 5.53 -8.85 3.38
CA ALA A 110 4.20 -8.24 3.43
C ALA A 110 3.75 -7.95 4.88
N LEU A 111 3.96 -8.89 5.79
CA LEU A 111 3.70 -8.70 7.23
C LEU A 111 4.54 -7.58 7.82
N ALA A 112 5.84 -7.56 7.52
CA ALA A 112 6.76 -6.55 8.02
C ALA A 112 6.38 -5.14 7.53
N GLN A 113 6.07 -4.98 6.25
CA GLN A 113 5.62 -3.70 5.71
C GLN A 113 4.33 -3.24 6.37
N TRP A 114 3.33 -4.12 6.48
CA TRP A 114 2.08 -3.81 7.16
C TRP A 114 2.28 -3.34 8.62
N LEU A 115 3.20 -3.98 9.36
CA LEU A 115 3.54 -3.56 10.72
C LEU A 115 4.19 -2.17 10.75
N LEU A 116 5.11 -1.87 9.80
CA LEU A 116 5.74 -0.55 9.68
C LEU A 116 4.74 0.55 9.34
N ASP A 117 3.71 0.22 8.57
CA ASP A 117 2.61 1.13 8.20
C ASP A 117 1.58 1.31 9.34
N GLY A 118 1.86 0.77 10.51
CA GLY A 118 1.04 0.88 11.71
C GLY A 118 -0.06 -0.16 11.83
N ALA A 119 0.02 -1.25 11.08
CA ALA A 119 -0.91 -2.38 11.10
C ALA A 119 -2.39 -1.98 10.86
N LYS A 120 -2.59 -1.08 9.92
CA LYS A 120 -3.90 -0.50 9.54
C LYS A 120 -4.53 -1.25 8.39
#